data_02f213c0ea0c45f236b7191aff4df648
#
_entry.id   02f213c0ea0c45f236b7191aff4df648
#
_cell.length_a   1.000
_cell.length_b   1.000
_cell.length_c   1.000
_cell.angle_alpha   90.00
_cell.angle_beta   90.00
_cell.angle_gamma   90.00
#
_symmetry.space_group_name_H-M   'P 1'
#
loop_
_entity.id
_entity.type
_entity.pdbx_description
1 polymer ?
#
loop_
_entity_poly.entity_id
_entity_poly.type
_entity_poly.pdbx_seq_one_letter_code
_entity_poly.pdbx_strand_id
1 'polypeptide(L)'
;MQLDHAWIEAHIPHRGSMCLLDAVVSWDTEQIVCRASSHRDPAHPLRAHGRLGAACAIEYAAQAMAVHGALLADRHERPQAGMLTGMRNVVLAVARLDRLTDDLRCNASRLSGDSGMILYRFEVSAGAQLVASGRATVILDASTPLATALGATPGP
;
A
#
# COMPACT_ATOMS: atom_id res chain seq x y z
N MET A 1 5.89 -15.35 14.10
CA MET A 1 6.06 -13.90 14.22
C MET A 1 4.79 -13.23 13.74
N GLN A 2 4.26 -12.36 14.56
CA GLN A 2 3.01 -11.69 14.23
C GLN A 2 3.30 -10.43 13.39
N LEU A 3 2.76 -10.36 12.19
CA LEU A 3 2.92 -9.22 11.29
C LEU A 3 1.76 -8.24 11.51
N ASP A 4 1.79 -7.58 12.64
CA ASP A 4 0.76 -6.64 13.08
C ASP A 4 1.08 -5.19 12.68
N HIS A 5 0.26 -4.25 13.13
CA HIS A 5 0.43 -2.84 12.86
C HIS A 5 1.81 -2.32 13.29
N ALA A 6 2.29 -2.74 14.45
CA ALA A 6 3.60 -2.30 14.96
C ALA A 6 4.74 -2.80 14.06
N TRP A 7 4.65 -4.04 13.60
CA TRP A 7 5.63 -4.59 12.66
C TRP A 7 5.61 -3.81 11.34
N ILE A 8 4.41 -3.55 10.80
CA ILE A 8 4.24 -2.82 9.54
C ILE A 8 4.84 -1.42 9.65
N GLU A 9 4.48 -0.68 10.70
CA GLU A 9 4.99 0.68 10.92
C GLU A 9 6.52 0.71 11.01
N ALA A 10 7.13 -0.33 11.59
CA ALA A 10 8.58 -0.43 11.71
C ALA A 10 9.30 -0.72 10.38
N HIS A 11 8.58 -1.20 9.35
CA HIS A 11 9.20 -1.72 8.13
C HIS A 11 8.81 -0.99 6.85
N ILE A 12 7.83 -0.09 6.90
CA ILE A 12 7.48 0.77 5.76
C ILE A 12 7.76 2.23 6.11
N PRO A 13 7.87 3.14 5.11
CA PRO A 13 8.17 4.54 5.40
C PRO A 13 7.04 5.33 6.04
N HIS A 14 5.82 4.79 6.05
CA HIS A 14 4.64 5.46 6.62
C HIS A 14 4.66 5.40 8.15
N ARG A 15 4.36 6.53 8.80
CA ARG A 15 4.46 6.67 10.25
C ARG A 15 3.16 7.18 10.86
N GLY A 16 2.94 6.81 12.13
CA GLY A 16 1.79 7.29 12.90
C GLY A 16 0.47 6.95 12.23
N SER A 17 -0.42 7.93 12.16
CA SER A 17 -1.76 7.76 11.57
C SER A 17 -1.74 7.51 10.07
N MET A 18 -0.63 7.77 9.38
CA MET A 18 -0.47 7.44 7.96
C MET A 18 -0.13 5.98 7.72
N CYS A 19 0.19 5.20 8.73
CA CYS A 19 0.30 3.74 8.63
C CYS A 19 -1.12 3.16 8.74
N LEU A 20 -1.70 2.79 7.62
CA LEU A 20 -3.13 2.50 7.51
C LEU A 20 -3.51 1.03 7.77
N LEU A 21 -2.55 0.12 7.64
CA LEU A 21 -2.78 -1.32 7.70
C LEU A 21 -2.71 -1.85 9.13
N ASP A 22 -3.57 -2.81 9.45
CA ASP A 22 -3.59 -3.45 10.77
C ASP A 22 -2.68 -4.67 10.84
N ALA A 23 -2.66 -5.48 9.79
CA ALA A 23 -1.93 -6.75 9.81
C ALA A 23 -1.73 -7.31 8.41
N VAL A 24 -0.72 -8.16 8.27
CA VAL A 24 -0.58 -9.05 7.11
C VAL A 24 -1.35 -10.33 7.43
N VAL A 25 -2.30 -10.68 6.55
CA VAL A 25 -3.10 -11.91 6.68
C VAL A 25 -2.33 -13.10 6.14
N SER A 26 -1.75 -12.93 4.94
CA SER A 26 -0.94 -13.96 4.28
C SER A 26 -0.02 -13.32 3.26
N TRP A 27 1.07 -14.01 2.93
CA TRP A 27 1.98 -13.57 1.88
C TRP A 27 2.86 -14.71 1.40
N ASP A 28 3.34 -14.55 0.17
CA ASP A 28 4.40 -15.38 -0.42
C ASP A 28 5.21 -14.51 -1.38
N THR A 29 6.06 -15.12 -2.20
CA THR A 29 6.90 -14.35 -3.14
C THR A 29 6.10 -13.65 -4.24
N GLU A 30 4.87 -14.07 -4.49
CA GLU A 30 4.04 -13.58 -5.57
C GLU A 30 2.94 -12.62 -5.11
N GLN A 31 2.50 -12.72 -3.86
CA GLN A 31 1.32 -11.98 -3.41
C GLN A 31 1.36 -11.67 -1.93
N ILE A 32 0.56 -10.68 -1.55
CA ILE A 32 0.32 -10.32 -0.16
C ILE A 32 -1.16 -9.99 0.02
N VAL A 33 -1.68 -10.33 1.19
CA VAL A 33 -3.01 -9.92 1.65
C VAL A 33 -2.85 -9.24 3.00
N CYS A 34 -3.30 -7.98 3.07
CA CYS A 34 -3.32 -7.21 4.31
C CYS A 34 -4.76 -6.90 4.73
N ARG A 35 -4.94 -6.63 6.01
CA ARG A 35 -6.21 -6.23 6.60
C ARG A 35 -6.09 -4.81 7.16
N ALA A 36 -7.15 -4.03 7.05
CA ALA A 36 -7.20 -2.68 7.61
C ALA A 36 -8.59 -2.34 8.12
N SER A 37 -8.66 -1.55 9.18
CA SER A 37 -9.90 -1.04 9.78
C SER A 37 -9.90 0.48 9.91
N SER A 38 -8.79 1.14 9.58
CA SER A 38 -8.59 2.57 9.77
C SER A 38 -9.53 3.45 8.95
N HIS A 39 -10.16 2.92 7.89
CA HIS A 39 -11.12 3.65 7.08
C HIS A 39 -12.35 4.12 7.86
N ARG A 40 -12.64 3.46 8.98
CA ARG A 40 -13.77 3.82 9.86
C ARG A 40 -13.40 4.85 10.93
N ASP A 41 -12.12 5.15 11.10
CA ASP A 41 -11.66 6.09 12.11
C ASP A 41 -12.03 7.53 11.70
N PRO A 42 -12.82 8.26 12.51
CA PRO A 42 -13.16 9.65 12.21
C PRO A 42 -11.93 10.57 12.13
N ALA A 43 -10.83 10.20 12.78
CA ALA A 43 -9.58 10.95 12.77
C ALA A 43 -8.62 10.55 11.63
N HIS A 44 -9.08 9.75 10.67
CA HIS A 44 -8.24 9.32 9.54
C HIS A 44 -7.63 10.53 8.84
N PRO A 45 -6.31 10.55 8.62
CA PRO A 45 -5.62 11.74 8.09
C PRO A 45 -6.02 12.13 6.67
N LEU A 46 -6.56 11.18 5.89
CA LEU A 46 -6.98 11.44 4.50
C LEU A 46 -8.47 11.83 4.39
N ARG A 47 -9.18 11.91 5.50
CA ARG A 47 -10.56 12.40 5.46
C ARG A 47 -10.62 13.88 5.12
N ALA A 48 -11.60 14.23 4.29
CA ALA A 48 -11.92 15.61 3.95
C ALA A 48 -13.42 15.78 4.07
N HIS A 49 -13.85 16.83 4.77
CA HIS A 49 -15.28 17.12 4.99
C HIS A 49 -16.05 15.94 5.57
N GLY A 50 -15.43 15.20 6.51
CA GLY A 50 -16.04 14.05 7.15
C GLY A 50 -16.16 12.81 6.28
N ARG A 51 -15.47 12.78 5.14
CA ARG A 51 -15.54 11.68 4.17
C ARG A 51 -14.15 11.14 3.83
N LEU A 52 -14.11 9.83 3.59
CA LEU A 52 -12.93 9.18 3.03
C LEU A 52 -13.29 8.66 1.64
N GLY A 53 -12.82 9.33 0.60
CA GLY A 53 -13.14 9.00 -0.78
C GLY A 53 -12.55 7.66 -1.21
N ALA A 54 -13.17 7.05 -2.22
CA ALA A 54 -12.76 5.73 -2.73
C ALA A 54 -11.33 5.72 -3.28
N ALA A 55 -10.84 6.84 -3.80
CA ALA A 55 -9.47 6.95 -4.31
C ALA A 55 -8.42 6.66 -3.21
N CYS A 56 -8.77 6.84 -1.95
CA CYS A 56 -7.88 6.52 -0.83
C CYS A 56 -7.59 5.02 -0.71
N ALA A 57 -8.42 4.15 -1.32
CA ALA A 57 -8.14 2.72 -1.38
C ALA A 57 -6.81 2.42 -2.08
N ILE A 58 -6.39 3.28 -3.00
CA ILE A 58 -5.11 3.17 -3.70
C ILE A 58 -3.95 3.27 -2.71
N GLU A 59 -4.05 4.16 -1.72
CA GLU A 59 -3.03 4.29 -0.67
C GLU A 59 -2.93 3.02 0.16
N TYR A 60 -4.05 2.39 0.49
CA TYR A 60 -4.06 1.09 1.19
C TYR A 60 -3.34 0.02 0.38
N ALA A 61 -3.64 -0.06 -0.92
CA ALA A 61 -3.00 -1.01 -1.81
C ALA A 61 -1.49 -0.73 -1.94
N ALA A 62 -1.10 0.54 -2.06
CA ALA A 62 0.30 0.94 -2.15
C ALA A 62 1.07 0.56 -0.89
N GLN A 63 0.48 0.71 0.29
CA GLN A 63 1.10 0.28 1.54
C GLN A 63 1.25 -1.24 1.60
N ALA A 64 0.27 -2.00 1.12
CA ALA A 64 0.40 -3.46 1.03
C ALA A 64 1.57 -3.86 0.11
N MET A 65 1.75 -3.17 -1.01
CA MET A 65 2.90 -3.40 -1.89
C MET A 65 4.22 -3.08 -1.19
N ALA A 66 4.27 -2.00 -0.42
CA ALA A 66 5.46 -1.62 0.35
C ALA A 66 5.79 -2.69 1.41
N VAL A 67 4.78 -3.22 2.08
CA VAL A 67 4.95 -4.31 3.05
C VAL A 67 5.49 -5.57 2.35
N HIS A 68 4.95 -5.90 1.18
CA HIS A 68 5.44 -7.04 0.38
C HIS A 68 6.92 -6.88 0.04
N GLY A 69 7.31 -5.68 -0.42
CA GLY A 69 8.71 -5.38 -0.69
C GLY A 69 9.59 -5.53 0.54
N ALA A 70 9.13 -5.08 1.70
CA ALA A 70 9.88 -5.22 2.95
C ALA A 70 10.03 -6.68 3.38
N LEU A 71 9.00 -7.51 3.18
CA LEU A 71 9.06 -8.94 3.48
C LEU A 71 9.98 -9.71 2.54
N LEU A 72 10.06 -9.30 1.28
CA LEU A 72 10.93 -9.92 0.28
C LEU A 72 12.38 -9.48 0.38
N ALA A 73 12.65 -8.33 1.00
CA ALA A 73 13.99 -7.82 1.19
C ALA A 73 14.77 -8.68 2.19
N ASP A 74 16.09 -8.68 2.05
CA ASP A 74 16.94 -9.32 3.05
C ASP A 74 16.71 -8.61 4.41
N ARG A 75 16.58 -9.41 5.47
CA ARG A 75 16.26 -8.96 6.83
C ARG A 75 17.22 -7.90 7.39
N HIS A 76 18.39 -7.75 6.81
CA HIS A 76 19.41 -6.80 7.25
C HIS A 76 19.42 -5.50 6.45
N GLU A 77 18.63 -5.40 5.40
CA GLU A 77 18.54 -4.20 4.58
C GLU A 77 17.37 -3.32 5.02
N ARG A 78 17.57 -2.02 4.93
CA ARG A 78 16.48 -1.08 5.12
C ARG A 78 15.45 -1.25 4.00
N PRO A 79 14.15 -1.06 4.27
CA PRO A 79 13.16 -1.07 3.22
C PRO A 79 13.56 -0.12 2.10
N GLN A 80 13.57 -0.63 0.87
CA GLN A 80 13.82 0.21 -0.29
C GLN A 80 12.65 1.18 -0.48
N ALA A 81 12.97 2.44 -0.79
CA ALA A 81 11.93 3.40 -1.13
C ALA A 81 11.30 2.97 -2.46
N GLY A 82 10.07 2.47 -2.40
CA GLY A 82 9.28 2.19 -3.58
C GLY A 82 8.50 3.43 -3.99
N MET A 83 8.54 3.76 -5.27
CA MET A 83 7.75 4.85 -5.81
C MET A 83 6.71 4.30 -6.78
N LEU A 84 5.45 4.64 -6.52
CA LEU A 84 4.36 4.35 -7.43
C LEU A 84 4.46 5.33 -8.61
N THR A 85 4.77 4.82 -9.80
CA THR A 85 5.03 5.67 -10.97
C THR A 85 3.94 5.64 -12.02
N GLY A 86 3.06 4.68 -11.96
CA GLY A 86 1.97 4.58 -12.93
C GLY A 86 0.87 3.67 -12.45
N MET A 87 -0.32 3.97 -12.94
CA MET A 87 -1.50 3.16 -12.64
C MET A 87 -2.29 2.96 -13.93
N ARG A 88 -2.87 1.78 -14.09
CA ARG A 88 -3.69 1.44 -15.26
C ARG A 88 -4.92 0.66 -14.85
N ASN A 89 -5.98 0.83 -15.61
CA ASN A 89 -7.24 0.09 -15.46
C ASN A 89 -7.81 0.19 -14.05
N VAL A 90 -7.69 1.38 -13.44
CA VAL A 90 -8.19 1.61 -12.08
C VAL A 90 -9.72 1.68 -12.12
N VAL A 91 -10.33 0.86 -11.28
CA VAL A 91 -11.77 0.85 -11.05
C VAL A 91 -12.02 1.23 -9.59
N LEU A 92 -12.88 2.21 -9.38
CA LEU A 92 -13.38 2.57 -8.05
C LEU A 92 -14.86 2.16 -8.02
N ALA A 93 -15.15 1.05 -7.34
CA ALA A 93 -16.48 0.44 -7.36
C ALA A 93 -17.44 1.04 -6.32
N VAL A 94 -16.92 1.86 -5.40
CA VAL A 94 -17.71 2.57 -4.39
C VAL A 94 -17.33 4.05 -4.40
N ALA A 95 -18.18 4.90 -3.84
CA ALA A 95 -17.92 6.34 -3.80
C ALA A 95 -17.03 6.73 -2.61
N ARG A 96 -17.14 6.03 -1.49
CA ARG A 96 -16.44 6.38 -0.24
C ARG A 96 -16.21 5.15 0.63
N LEU A 97 -15.12 5.19 1.40
CA LEU A 97 -14.69 4.09 2.27
C LEU A 97 -15.26 4.16 3.68
N ASP A 98 -15.51 5.37 4.19
CA ASP A 98 -15.87 5.59 5.59
C ASP A 98 -17.20 4.98 6.00
N ARG A 99 -18.05 4.64 5.04
CA ARG A 99 -19.33 3.98 5.28
C ARG A 99 -19.29 2.45 5.21
N LEU A 100 -18.16 1.89 4.82
CA LEU A 100 -18.01 0.44 4.75
C LEU A 100 -17.82 -0.11 6.17
N THR A 101 -18.69 -1.04 6.56
CA THR A 101 -18.71 -1.59 7.93
C THR A 101 -17.74 -2.75 8.13
N ASP A 102 -17.39 -3.45 7.05
CA ASP A 102 -16.41 -4.53 7.10
C ASP A 102 -14.99 -3.99 7.03
N ASP A 103 -14.04 -4.76 7.55
CA ASP A 103 -12.62 -4.47 7.38
C ASP A 103 -12.24 -4.48 5.91
N LEU A 104 -11.27 -3.66 5.53
CA LEU A 104 -10.69 -3.71 4.19
C LEU A 104 -9.72 -4.87 4.09
N ARG A 105 -9.77 -5.55 2.96
CA ARG A 105 -8.83 -6.57 2.56
C ARG A 105 -8.08 -6.05 1.34
N CYS A 106 -6.77 -5.91 1.48
CA CYS A 106 -5.91 -5.31 0.45
C CYS A 106 -5.01 -6.39 -0.12
N ASN A 107 -5.29 -6.79 -1.35
CA ASN A 107 -4.54 -7.82 -2.07
C ASN A 107 -3.63 -7.15 -3.08
N ALA A 108 -2.37 -7.56 -3.14
CA ALA A 108 -1.44 -7.18 -4.18
C ALA A 108 -0.75 -8.43 -4.71
N SER A 109 -0.75 -8.59 -6.03
CA SER A 109 -0.12 -9.72 -6.71
C SER A 109 0.92 -9.21 -7.69
N ARG A 110 2.13 -9.73 -7.57
CA ARG A 110 3.23 -9.39 -8.47
C ARG A 110 3.01 -10.08 -9.80
N LEU A 111 2.84 -9.31 -10.86
CA LEU A 111 2.66 -9.82 -12.22
C LEU A 111 3.99 -10.04 -12.91
N SER A 112 4.92 -9.11 -12.73
CA SER A 112 6.26 -9.18 -13.30
C SER A 112 7.15 -8.21 -12.57
N GLY A 113 8.46 -8.32 -12.80
CA GLY A 113 9.39 -7.35 -12.27
C GLY A 113 10.77 -7.93 -12.07
N ASP A 114 11.69 -7.01 -11.88
CA ASP A 114 13.09 -7.28 -11.57
C ASP A 114 13.46 -6.52 -10.28
N SER A 115 14.74 -6.32 -10.05
CA SER A 115 15.23 -5.61 -8.88
C SER A 115 14.96 -4.09 -8.90
N GLY A 116 14.55 -3.54 -10.04
CA GLY A 116 14.35 -2.10 -10.19
C GLY A 116 12.91 -1.68 -10.41
N MET A 117 12.08 -2.55 -11.00
CA MET A 117 10.71 -2.21 -11.32
C MET A 117 9.80 -3.41 -11.16
N ILE A 118 8.66 -3.21 -10.49
CA ILE A 118 7.69 -4.27 -10.24
C ILE A 118 6.31 -3.82 -10.72
N LEU A 119 5.63 -4.71 -11.44
CA LEU A 119 4.24 -4.53 -11.83
C LEU A 119 3.36 -5.37 -10.91
N TYR A 120 2.44 -4.70 -10.24
CA TYR A 120 1.45 -5.32 -9.36
C TYR A 120 0.04 -5.21 -9.94
N ARG A 121 -0.77 -6.22 -9.68
CA ARG A 121 -2.22 -6.11 -9.71
C ARG A 121 -2.69 -5.93 -8.27
N PHE A 122 -3.61 -5.00 -8.03
CA PHE A 122 -4.17 -4.84 -6.69
C PHE A 122 -5.70 -4.91 -6.72
N GLU A 123 -6.24 -5.33 -5.59
CA GLU A 123 -7.67 -5.36 -5.34
C GLU A 123 -7.92 -5.05 -3.86
N VAL A 124 -8.81 -4.11 -3.60
CA VAL A 124 -9.26 -3.77 -2.25
C VAL A 124 -10.74 -4.14 -2.17
N SER A 125 -11.11 -4.90 -1.15
CA SER A 125 -12.48 -5.32 -0.91
C SER A 125 -12.87 -5.12 0.55
N ALA A 126 -14.17 -5.07 0.81
CA ALA A 126 -14.75 -5.02 2.15
C ALA A 126 -15.84 -6.10 2.20
N GLY A 127 -15.60 -7.19 2.91
CA GLY A 127 -16.45 -8.37 2.82
C GLY A 127 -16.52 -8.89 1.38
N ALA A 128 -17.72 -9.07 0.85
CA ALA A 128 -17.93 -9.47 -0.53
C ALA A 128 -17.93 -8.31 -1.53
N GLN A 129 -17.82 -7.06 -1.04
CA GLN A 129 -17.89 -5.87 -1.87
C GLN A 129 -16.52 -5.53 -2.44
N LEU A 130 -16.41 -5.48 -3.78
CA LEU A 130 -15.25 -4.88 -4.41
C LEU A 130 -15.25 -3.37 -4.15
N VAL A 131 -14.10 -2.83 -3.75
CA VAL A 131 -13.93 -1.40 -3.46
C VAL A 131 -13.12 -0.73 -4.56
N ALA A 132 -11.97 -1.29 -4.89
CA ALA A 132 -11.09 -0.75 -5.91
C ALA A 132 -10.23 -1.86 -6.48
N SER A 133 -9.82 -1.69 -7.74
CA SER A 133 -8.87 -2.59 -8.39
C SER A 133 -8.05 -1.85 -9.44
N GLY A 134 -6.95 -2.43 -9.86
CA GLY A 134 -6.12 -1.87 -10.91
C GLY A 134 -4.76 -2.53 -11.00
N ARG A 135 -3.90 -1.90 -11.79
CA ARG A 135 -2.48 -2.28 -11.92
C ARG A 135 -1.62 -1.09 -11.52
N ALA A 136 -0.51 -1.38 -10.89
CA ALA A 136 0.41 -0.38 -10.41
C ALA A 136 1.84 -0.74 -10.79
N THR A 137 2.60 0.24 -11.24
CA THR A 137 4.04 0.10 -11.47
C THR A 137 4.77 0.76 -10.31
N VAL A 138 5.64 -0.01 -9.67
CA VAL A 138 6.47 0.44 -8.55
C VAL A 138 7.93 0.40 -8.98
N ILE A 139 8.62 1.52 -8.86
CA ILE A 139 10.07 1.57 -9.06
C ILE A 139 10.74 1.47 -7.71
N LEU A 140 11.68 0.53 -7.62
CA LEU A 140 12.50 0.31 -6.45
C LEU A 140 13.92 0.75 -6.76
N ASP A 141 14.48 1.62 -5.95
CA ASP A 141 15.88 2.00 -6.08
C ASP A 141 16.50 2.12 -4.69
N ALA A 142 17.27 1.10 -4.32
CA ALA A 142 17.94 1.01 -3.03
C ALA A 142 18.98 2.12 -2.85
N SER A 143 19.51 2.66 -3.94
CA SER A 143 20.54 3.71 -3.90
C SER A 143 19.95 5.12 -3.95
N THR A 144 18.64 5.25 -4.25
CA THR A 144 18.00 6.56 -4.40
C THR A 144 17.44 7.02 -3.05
N PRO A 145 17.91 8.16 -2.51
CA PRO A 145 17.32 8.74 -1.32
C PRO A 145 15.84 9.06 -1.53
N LEU A 146 15.04 8.98 -0.46
CA LEU A 146 13.60 9.26 -0.52
C LEU A 146 13.30 10.64 -1.14
N ALA A 147 14.12 11.65 -0.83
CA ALA A 147 13.97 12.99 -1.40
C ALA A 147 14.07 13.01 -2.92
N THR A 148 14.98 12.21 -3.50
CA THR A 148 15.12 12.06 -4.96
C THR A 148 13.92 11.31 -5.54
N ALA A 149 13.46 10.28 -4.85
CA ALA A 149 12.28 9.52 -5.26
C ALA A 149 11.01 10.40 -5.30
N LEU A 150 10.95 11.45 -4.49
CA LEU A 150 9.84 12.41 -4.48
C LEU A 150 10.00 13.54 -5.51
N GLY A 151 10.93 13.40 -6.45
CA GLY A 151 11.10 14.36 -7.54
C GLY A 151 12.05 15.52 -7.26
N ALA A 152 12.77 15.49 -6.16
CA ALA A 152 13.86 16.46 -5.94
C ALA A 152 14.99 16.16 -6.93
N THR A 153 15.33 17.12 -7.77
CA THR A 153 16.43 16.95 -8.72
C THR A 153 17.74 17.00 -7.95
N PRO A 154 18.60 15.98 -8.07
CA PRO A 154 19.96 16.13 -7.54
C PRO A 154 20.63 17.29 -8.26
N GLY A 155 21.25 18.18 -7.51
CA GLY A 155 22.02 19.27 -8.09
C GLY A 155 23.10 18.75 -9.04
N PRO A 156 23.57 19.55 -9.98
CA PRO A 156 24.63 19.16 -10.91
C PRO A 156 25.92 18.77 -10.18
#